data_f281ad37b5a21cfc1fa161196b01d9f8
#
_entry.id   f281ad37b5a21cfc1fa161196b01d9f8
#
_cell.length_a   1.000
_cell.length_b   1.000
_cell.length_c   1.000
_cell.angle_alpha   90.00
_cell.angle_beta   90.00
_cell.angle_gamma   90.00
#
_symmetry.space_group_name_H-M   'P 1'
#
loop_
_entity.id
_entity.type
_entity.pdbx_description
1 polymer ?
#
loop_
_entity_poly.entity_id
_entity_poly.type
_entity_poly.pdbx_seq_one_letter_code
_entity_poly.pdbx_strand_id
1 'polypeptide(L)'
;MTTSTPTTSISSDLRPTVRNIDEARNMCHDFASVLTVGPERHEVSDFGHPDHKIVSFDDITVSYAGYRAPTFDHVREIVTWGQGRSNLLVHCHAGMSRSTSSAWGIAIANGFDPQEAYDLLRNNHPIERHRTWNPRPDATTIMRQRAFIPNELVLKHLEKFLGLRSGTLREIAANGSAIAPLDR
;
A
#
# COMPACT_ATOMS: atom_id res chain seq x y z
N MET A 1 16.57 37.91 12.99
CA MET A 1 15.51 37.15 13.70
C MET A 1 15.10 35.99 12.81
N THR A 2 15.64 34.82 13.07
CA THR A 2 15.34 33.61 12.31
C THR A 2 14.12 32.95 12.98
N THR A 3 12.97 33.03 12.33
CA THR A 3 11.77 32.31 12.77
C THR A 3 11.90 30.84 12.39
N SER A 4 12.31 30.00 13.33
CA SER A 4 12.22 28.56 13.19
C SER A 4 10.75 28.15 13.25
N THR A 5 10.22 27.70 12.12
CA THR A 5 8.90 27.06 12.03
C THR A 5 8.95 25.75 12.83
N PRO A 6 8.05 25.50 13.77
CA PRO A 6 8.04 24.23 14.48
C PRO A 6 7.70 23.11 13.49
N THR A 7 8.61 22.18 13.30
CA THR A 7 8.36 20.93 12.56
C THR A 7 7.46 20.07 13.47
N THR A 8 6.16 20.10 13.22
CA THR A 8 5.21 19.20 13.90
C THR A 8 5.52 17.76 13.41
N SER A 9 6.08 16.94 14.28
CA SER A 9 6.31 15.53 13.95
C SER A 9 4.95 14.81 13.80
N ILE A 10 4.72 14.22 12.65
CA ILE A 10 3.53 13.42 12.38
C ILE A 10 3.65 12.12 13.18
N SER A 11 2.56 11.74 13.89
CA SER A 11 2.56 10.48 14.64
C SER A 11 2.77 9.27 13.73
N SER A 12 3.70 8.39 14.12
CA SER A 12 3.97 7.13 13.41
C SER A 12 2.72 6.24 13.28
N ASP A 13 1.77 6.37 14.20
CA ASP A 13 0.53 5.58 14.24
C ASP A 13 -0.44 5.92 13.09
N LEU A 14 -0.25 7.08 12.45
CA LEU A 14 -1.00 7.49 11.26
C LEU A 14 -0.47 6.86 9.96
N ARG A 15 0.61 6.09 10.05
CA ARG A 15 1.16 5.35 8.92
C ARG A 15 0.45 4.00 8.80
N PRO A 16 -0.20 3.68 7.66
CA PRO A 16 -0.83 2.40 7.47
C PRO A 16 0.18 1.24 7.44
N THR A 17 -0.25 0.08 7.90
CA THR A 17 0.48 -1.19 7.77
C THR A 17 -0.06 -1.96 6.57
N VAL A 18 0.83 -2.45 5.69
CA VAL A 18 0.43 -3.21 4.49
C VAL A 18 0.70 -4.69 4.68
N ARG A 19 -0.30 -5.53 4.33
CA ARG A 19 -0.21 -7.00 4.41
C ARG A 19 -0.89 -7.67 3.21
N ASN A 20 -0.62 -8.98 3.00
CA ASN A 20 -1.42 -9.82 2.12
C ASN A 20 -2.69 -10.31 2.84
N ILE A 21 -3.57 -11.01 2.12
CA ILE A 21 -4.86 -11.45 2.65
C ILE A 21 -4.72 -12.46 3.80
N ASP A 22 -3.75 -13.38 3.74
CA ASP A 22 -3.58 -14.40 4.77
C ASP A 22 -3.02 -13.81 6.07
N GLU A 23 -2.04 -12.92 5.94
CA GLU A 23 -1.52 -12.16 7.07
C GLU A 23 -2.62 -11.27 7.68
N ALA A 24 -3.36 -10.54 6.85
CA ALA A 24 -4.44 -9.68 7.31
C ALA A 24 -5.51 -10.47 8.07
N ARG A 25 -5.89 -11.65 7.59
CA ARG A 25 -6.87 -12.52 8.28
C ARG A 25 -6.40 -12.93 9.66
N ASN A 26 -5.11 -13.21 9.82
CA ASN A 26 -4.55 -13.70 11.08
C ASN A 26 -4.32 -12.58 12.11
N MET A 27 -4.17 -11.31 11.67
CA MET A 27 -3.76 -10.22 12.55
C MET A 27 -4.71 -9.01 12.55
N CYS A 28 -5.83 -9.05 11.85
CA CYS A 28 -6.73 -7.90 11.73
C CYS A 28 -7.19 -7.35 13.08
N HIS A 29 -7.40 -8.21 14.08
CA HIS A 29 -7.84 -7.81 15.40
C HIS A 29 -6.79 -7.06 16.25
N ASP A 30 -5.52 -7.02 15.79
CA ASP A 30 -4.46 -6.21 16.41
C ASP A 30 -4.50 -4.74 15.94
N PHE A 31 -5.38 -4.43 14.98
CA PHE A 31 -5.51 -3.11 14.38
C PHE A 31 -6.82 -2.43 14.81
N ALA A 32 -6.80 -1.11 14.84
CA ALA A 32 -7.99 -0.32 15.15
C ALA A 32 -8.98 -0.28 13.96
N SER A 33 -8.48 -0.35 12.73
CA SER A 33 -9.26 -0.30 11.49
C SER A 33 -8.64 -1.19 10.41
N VAL A 34 -9.46 -1.75 9.53
CA VAL A 34 -9.03 -2.59 8.42
C VAL A 34 -9.58 -2.06 7.10
N LEU A 35 -8.71 -1.89 6.11
CA LEU A 35 -9.08 -1.58 4.73
C LEU A 35 -8.74 -2.74 3.81
N THR A 36 -9.73 -3.30 3.18
CA THR A 36 -9.58 -4.29 2.11
C THR A 36 -9.72 -3.65 0.74
N VAL A 37 -8.76 -3.90 -0.14
CA VAL A 37 -8.79 -3.46 -1.55
C VAL A 37 -8.68 -4.68 -2.45
N GLY A 38 -9.78 -5.10 -3.06
CA GLY A 38 -9.82 -6.35 -3.82
C GLY A 38 -10.95 -6.39 -4.83
N PRO A 39 -10.93 -7.39 -5.75
CA PRO A 39 -12.02 -7.57 -6.70
C PRO A 39 -13.27 -8.11 -5.99
N GLU A 40 -14.43 -7.69 -6.46
CA GLU A 40 -15.73 -8.11 -5.95
C GLU A 40 -15.98 -9.64 -6.05
N ARG A 41 -15.29 -10.29 -7.00
CA ARG A 41 -15.43 -11.72 -7.35
C ARG A 41 -14.70 -12.69 -6.43
N HIS A 42 -13.72 -12.22 -5.72
CA HIS A 42 -13.08 -13.02 -4.69
C HIS A 42 -13.76 -12.62 -3.39
N GLU A 43 -14.28 -13.61 -2.68
CA GLU A 43 -14.82 -13.41 -1.35
C GLU A 43 -13.81 -12.60 -0.54
N VAL A 44 -13.96 -11.30 -0.62
CA VAL A 44 -13.32 -10.40 0.30
C VAL A 44 -14.08 -10.62 1.58
N SER A 45 -13.67 -11.67 2.30
CA SER A 45 -14.32 -12.07 3.51
C SER A 45 -14.25 -10.90 4.47
N ASP A 46 -15.41 -10.52 4.94
CA ASP A 46 -15.53 -9.78 6.19
C ASP A 46 -14.79 -10.61 7.25
N PHE A 47 -13.67 -10.07 7.76
CA PHE A 47 -12.91 -10.75 8.82
C PHE A 47 -13.60 -10.66 10.17
N GLY A 48 -14.85 -10.15 10.22
CA GLY A 48 -15.57 -9.88 11.46
C GLY A 48 -14.98 -8.71 12.26
N HIS A 49 -14.18 -7.85 11.62
CA HIS A 49 -13.60 -6.69 12.28
C HIS A 49 -14.63 -5.55 12.38
N PRO A 50 -14.83 -4.92 13.57
CA PRO A 50 -15.88 -3.92 13.79
C PRO A 50 -15.73 -2.65 12.96
N ASP A 51 -14.51 -2.26 12.60
CA ASP A 51 -14.22 -1.10 11.75
C ASP A 51 -13.49 -1.55 10.48
N HIS A 52 -14.25 -2.18 9.58
CA HIS A 52 -13.77 -2.76 8.34
C HIS A 52 -14.39 -2.05 7.13
N LYS A 53 -13.53 -1.57 6.24
CA LYS A 53 -13.92 -0.98 4.96
C LYS A 53 -13.45 -1.84 3.81
N ILE A 54 -14.34 -2.09 2.85
CA ILE A 54 -14.04 -2.82 1.62
C ILE A 54 -14.24 -1.88 0.43
N VAL A 55 -13.23 -1.76 -0.43
CA VAL A 55 -13.30 -1.04 -1.70
C VAL A 55 -12.92 -1.99 -2.82
N SER A 56 -13.82 -2.17 -3.80
CA SER A 56 -13.71 -3.24 -4.79
C SER A 56 -13.31 -2.72 -6.15
N PHE A 57 -12.13 -3.16 -6.62
CA PHE A 57 -11.66 -3.05 -8.01
C PHE A 57 -10.55 -4.07 -8.31
N ASP A 58 -10.36 -4.36 -9.59
CA ASP A 58 -9.33 -5.28 -10.07
C ASP A 58 -7.95 -4.61 -10.13
N ASP A 59 -6.89 -5.42 -10.03
CA ASP A 59 -5.51 -4.95 -10.12
C ASP A 59 -5.08 -4.82 -11.60
N ILE A 60 -5.65 -3.85 -12.26
CA ILE A 60 -5.40 -3.56 -13.68
C ILE A 60 -5.04 -2.09 -13.88
N THR A 61 -4.29 -1.79 -14.93
CA THR A 61 -3.85 -0.43 -15.29
C THR A 61 -4.54 0.11 -16.55
N VAL A 62 -5.28 -0.76 -17.24
CA VAL A 62 -6.10 -0.43 -18.42
C VAL A 62 -7.45 -1.13 -18.32
N SER A 63 -8.48 -0.54 -18.92
CA SER A 63 -9.83 -1.13 -18.88
C SER A 63 -9.91 -2.36 -19.79
N TYR A 64 -10.46 -3.45 -19.25
CA TYR A 64 -10.80 -4.67 -19.96
C TYR A 64 -12.26 -5.04 -19.71
N ALA A 65 -12.90 -5.65 -20.70
CA ALA A 65 -14.26 -6.16 -20.56
C ALA A 65 -14.33 -7.19 -19.42
N GLY A 66 -15.29 -7.03 -18.53
CA GLY A 66 -15.52 -7.91 -17.39
C GLY A 66 -14.60 -7.66 -16.18
N TYR A 67 -13.75 -6.64 -16.22
CA TYR A 67 -12.92 -6.20 -15.10
C TYR A 67 -13.28 -4.78 -14.67
N ARG A 68 -13.17 -4.51 -13.38
CA ARG A 68 -13.45 -3.20 -12.78
C ARG A 68 -12.12 -2.48 -12.49
N ALA A 69 -11.76 -1.54 -13.37
CA ALA A 69 -10.56 -0.74 -13.17
C ALA A 69 -10.71 0.19 -11.94
N PRO A 70 -9.61 0.56 -11.25
CA PRO A 70 -9.64 1.61 -10.27
C PRO A 70 -10.10 2.93 -10.89
N THR A 71 -10.92 3.67 -10.16
CA THR A 71 -11.45 4.98 -10.55
C THR A 71 -11.05 6.06 -9.57
N PHE A 72 -11.26 7.32 -9.94
CA PHE A 72 -11.06 8.45 -9.05
C PHE A 72 -11.92 8.33 -7.78
N ASP A 73 -13.17 7.87 -7.91
CA ASP A 73 -14.08 7.71 -6.78
C ASP A 73 -13.63 6.63 -5.81
N HIS A 74 -13.09 5.49 -6.30
CA HIS A 74 -12.47 4.48 -5.44
C HIS A 74 -11.31 5.06 -4.63
N VAL A 75 -10.43 5.84 -5.28
CA VAL A 75 -9.29 6.47 -4.61
C VAL A 75 -9.74 7.51 -3.59
N ARG A 76 -10.71 8.36 -3.97
CA ARG A 76 -11.31 9.33 -3.04
C ARG A 76 -11.90 8.64 -1.81
N GLU A 77 -12.65 7.56 -2.01
CA GLU A 77 -13.25 6.78 -0.92
C GLU A 77 -12.18 6.18 0.01
N ILE A 78 -11.13 5.56 -0.54
CA ILE A 78 -10.02 5.00 0.21
C ILE A 78 -9.33 6.06 1.06
N VAL A 79 -8.92 7.16 0.43
CA VAL A 79 -8.13 8.19 1.11
C VAL A 79 -8.97 8.93 2.15
N THR A 80 -10.20 9.32 1.80
CA THR A 80 -11.09 10.01 2.74
C THR A 80 -11.42 9.15 3.95
N TRP A 81 -11.67 7.85 3.75
CA TRP A 81 -11.94 6.94 4.86
C TRP A 81 -10.69 6.67 5.70
N GLY A 82 -9.52 6.51 5.07
CA GLY A 82 -8.26 6.19 5.76
C GLY A 82 -7.60 7.36 6.48
N GLN A 83 -7.90 8.59 6.05
CA GLN A 83 -7.28 9.79 6.62
C GLN A 83 -7.61 9.96 8.11
N GLY A 84 -6.61 10.26 8.92
CA GLY A 84 -6.72 10.46 10.37
C GLY A 84 -6.88 9.16 11.18
N ARG A 85 -6.95 8.00 10.55
CA ARG A 85 -7.04 6.71 11.26
C ARG A 85 -5.66 6.25 11.70
N SER A 86 -5.53 6.03 13.01
CA SER A 86 -4.34 5.42 13.59
C SER A 86 -4.43 3.90 13.57
N ASN A 87 -3.29 3.23 13.61
CA ASN A 87 -3.19 1.76 13.63
C ASN A 87 -4.08 1.08 12.57
N LEU A 88 -3.92 1.52 11.31
CA LEU A 88 -4.70 1.06 10.15
C LEU A 88 -3.99 -0.07 9.42
N LEU A 89 -4.67 -1.21 9.25
CA LEU A 89 -4.27 -2.29 8.35
C LEU A 89 -4.86 -2.09 6.96
N VAL A 90 -4.01 -2.11 5.93
CA VAL A 90 -4.42 -2.06 4.53
C VAL A 90 -3.97 -3.33 3.83
N HIS A 91 -4.87 -4.06 3.21
CA HIS A 91 -4.50 -5.27 2.50
C HIS A 91 -5.19 -5.42 1.14
N CYS A 92 -4.58 -6.20 0.28
CA CYS A 92 -5.17 -6.76 -0.92
C CYS A 92 -4.83 -8.26 -0.97
N HIS A 93 -5.00 -8.92 -2.11
CA HIS A 93 -4.68 -10.35 -2.19
C HIS A 93 -3.20 -10.61 -1.91
N ALA A 94 -2.30 -10.03 -2.69
CA ALA A 94 -0.85 -10.26 -2.59
C ALA A 94 -0.12 -9.30 -1.65
N GLY A 95 -0.74 -8.19 -1.25
CA GLY A 95 -0.09 -7.15 -0.44
C GLY A 95 0.96 -6.33 -1.21
N MET A 96 0.96 -6.30 -2.54
CA MET A 96 2.03 -5.72 -3.34
C MET A 96 1.65 -4.49 -4.16
N SER A 97 0.41 -4.41 -4.66
CA SER A 97 0.02 -3.42 -5.66
C SER A 97 -1.11 -2.50 -5.16
N ARG A 98 -2.35 -2.97 -5.09
CA ARG A 98 -3.51 -2.16 -4.67
C ARG A 98 -3.38 -1.64 -3.24
N SER A 99 -2.99 -2.50 -2.30
CA SER A 99 -2.81 -2.10 -0.90
C SER A 99 -1.63 -1.14 -0.70
N THR A 100 -0.54 -1.32 -1.43
CA THR A 100 0.62 -0.42 -1.35
C THR A 100 0.29 0.98 -1.86
N SER A 101 -0.41 1.08 -3.00
CA SER A 101 -0.87 2.37 -3.53
C SER A 101 -1.84 3.06 -2.58
N SER A 102 -2.80 2.30 -2.02
CA SER A 102 -3.80 2.83 -1.10
C SER A 102 -3.17 3.34 0.20
N ALA A 103 -2.29 2.56 0.80
CA ALA A 103 -1.56 2.95 2.02
C ALA A 103 -0.71 4.20 1.78
N TRP A 104 -0.07 4.29 0.62
CA TRP A 104 0.75 5.46 0.27
C TRP A 104 -0.09 6.73 0.16
N GLY A 105 -1.24 6.67 -0.53
CA GLY A 105 -2.16 7.80 -0.62
C GLY A 105 -2.71 8.24 0.74
N ILE A 106 -3.04 7.29 1.62
CA ILE A 106 -3.50 7.59 2.98
C ILE A 106 -2.38 8.24 3.81
N ALA A 107 -1.15 7.74 3.74
CA ALA A 107 -0.01 8.34 4.45
C ALA A 107 0.22 9.80 4.01
N ILE A 108 0.19 10.08 2.70
CA ILE A 108 0.32 11.45 2.18
C ILE A 108 -0.84 12.34 2.68
N ALA A 109 -2.06 11.84 2.67
CA ALA A 109 -3.23 12.57 3.19
C ALA A 109 -3.15 12.83 4.70
N ASN A 110 -2.40 12.01 5.43
CA ASN A 110 -2.08 12.20 6.86
C ASN A 110 -0.92 13.19 7.08
N GLY A 111 -0.36 13.76 6.00
CA GLY A 111 0.64 14.81 6.05
C GLY A 111 2.09 14.36 5.84
N PHE A 112 2.34 13.06 5.63
CA PHE A 112 3.69 12.60 5.28
C PHE A 112 4.11 13.15 3.91
N ASP A 113 5.38 13.51 3.78
CA ASP A 113 5.96 13.81 2.47
C ASP A 113 5.85 12.58 1.54
N PRO A 114 5.56 12.75 0.24
CA PRO A 114 5.40 11.61 -0.66
C PRO A 114 6.59 10.67 -0.72
N GLN A 115 7.82 11.17 -0.74
CA GLN A 115 9.03 10.34 -0.75
C GLN A 115 9.23 9.64 0.58
N GLU A 116 9.10 10.37 1.68
CA GLU A 116 9.19 9.81 3.04
C GLU A 116 8.16 8.69 3.26
N ALA A 117 6.90 8.92 2.89
CA ALA A 117 5.84 7.93 2.98
C ALA A 117 6.16 6.65 2.19
N TYR A 118 6.69 6.81 0.97
CA TYR A 118 7.13 5.69 0.15
C TYR A 118 8.21 4.87 0.83
N ASP A 119 9.27 5.52 1.30
CA ASP A 119 10.43 4.87 1.92
C ASP A 119 10.03 4.15 3.22
N LEU A 120 9.21 4.80 4.05
CA LEU A 120 8.69 4.22 5.29
C LEU A 120 7.82 2.99 5.04
N LEU A 121 6.91 3.03 4.08
CA LEU A 121 6.04 1.89 3.75
C LEU A 121 6.86 0.75 3.15
N ARG A 122 7.77 1.04 2.23
CA ARG A 122 8.64 0.05 1.60
C ARG A 122 9.56 -0.64 2.61
N ASN A 123 10.21 0.12 3.49
CA ASN A 123 11.14 -0.42 4.48
C ASN A 123 10.45 -1.29 5.53
N ASN A 124 9.17 -1.04 5.80
CA ASN A 124 8.34 -1.85 6.71
C ASN A 124 7.54 -2.95 6.00
N HIS A 125 7.77 -3.13 4.70
CA HIS A 125 7.11 -4.18 3.94
C HIS A 125 7.66 -5.56 4.33
N PRO A 126 6.81 -6.60 4.45
CA PRO A 126 7.24 -7.91 4.93
C PRO A 126 8.37 -8.52 4.09
N ILE A 127 9.26 -9.25 4.77
CA ILE A 127 10.29 -10.06 4.13
C ILE A 127 9.72 -11.47 3.94
N GLU A 128 9.66 -11.94 2.71
CA GLU A 128 9.16 -13.26 2.37
C GLU A 128 10.31 -14.25 2.11
N ARG A 129 10.07 -15.51 2.46
CA ARG A 129 10.91 -16.60 2.03
C ARG A 129 10.51 -17.01 0.61
N HIS A 130 11.28 -16.63 -0.37
CA HIS A 130 11.13 -17.18 -1.71
C HIS A 130 11.79 -18.55 -1.78
N ARG A 131 10.97 -19.63 -1.92
CA ARG A 131 11.47 -20.88 -2.47
C ARG A 131 11.74 -20.64 -3.94
N THR A 132 13.01 -20.60 -4.31
CA THR A 132 13.36 -20.72 -5.73
C THR A 132 12.81 -22.07 -6.20
N TRP A 133 11.97 -22.08 -7.24
CA TRP A 133 11.53 -23.30 -7.91
C TRP A 133 12.77 -23.91 -8.59
N ASN A 134 13.57 -24.60 -7.82
CA ASN A 134 14.64 -25.44 -8.34
C ASN A 134 14.43 -26.84 -7.73
N PRO A 135 14.21 -27.88 -8.55
CA PRO A 135 14.04 -29.26 -8.05
C PRO A 135 15.32 -29.85 -7.46
N ARG A 136 16.41 -29.09 -7.34
CA ARG A 136 17.66 -29.57 -6.74
C ARG A 136 17.60 -29.49 -5.21
N PRO A 137 18.14 -30.49 -4.50
CA PRO A 137 18.12 -30.53 -3.03
C PRO A 137 18.90 -29.41 -2.32
N ASP A 138 19.72 -28.68 -3.04
CA ASP A 138 20.57 -27.57 -2.58
C ASP A 138 19.93 -26.18 -2.79
N ALA A 139 18.62 -26.13 -3.09
CA ALA A 139 17.93 -24.88 -3.32
C ALA A 139 18.00 -23.96 -2.08
N THR A 140 18.85 -22.93 -2.17
CA THR A 140 19.01 -21.92 -1.12
C THR A 140 17.71 -21.13 -0.96
N THR A 141 17.17 -21.12 0.26
CA THR A 141 16.04 -20.24 0.58
C THR A 141 16.53 -18.79 0.56
N ILE A 142 16.12 -18.02 -0.44
CA ILE A 142 16.45 -16.60 -0.51
C ILE A 142 15.39 -15.81 0.24
N MET A 143 15.80 -15.06 1.26
CA MET A 143 14.95 -14.08 1.90
C MET A 143 14.91 -12.82 1.03
N ARG A 144 13.74 -12.44 0.58
CA ARG A 144 13.53 -11.19 -0.20
C ARG A 144 12.43 -10.37 0.43
N GLN A 145 12.61 -9.06 0.42
CA GLN A 145 11.51 -8.16 0.73
C GLN A 145 10.39 -8.37 -0.31
N ARG A 146 9.15 -8.44 0.16
CA ARG A 146 7.99 -8.52 -0.73
C ARG A 146 8.02 -7.30 -1.67
N ALA A 147 7.71 -7.51 -2.93
CA ALA A 147 7.71 -6.44 -3.92
C ALA A 147 6.71 -5.33 -3.52
N PHE A 148 7.17 -4.08 -3.56
CA PHE A 148 6.36 -2.89 -3.39
C PHE A 148 6.18 -2.26 -4.77
N ILE A 149 5.08 -2.62 -5.44
CA ILE A 149 4.80 -2.28 -6.84
C ILE A 149 3.44 -1.58 -6.91
N PRO A 150 3.37 -0.29 -6.59
CA PRO A 150 2.10 0.43 -6.59
C PRO A 150 1.42 0.41 -7.96
N ASN A 151 0.08 0.24 -7.96
CA ASN A 151 -0.72 0.25 -9.19
C ASN A 151 -0.73 1.64 -9.83
N GLU A 152 -0.23 1.74 -11.07
CA GLU A 152 -0.05 3.02 -11.78
C GLU A 152 -1.35 3.81 -11.98
N LEU A 153 -2.48 3.12 -12.22
CA LEU A 153 -3.75 3.80 -12.40
C LEU A 153 -4.27 4.37 -11.08
N VAL A 154 -4.05 3.66 -9.97
CA VAL A 154 -4.31 4.19 -8.62
C VAL A 154 -3.44 5.41 -8.35
N LEU A 155 -2.13 5.36 -8.67
CA LEU A 155 -1.23 6.50 -8.50
C LEU A 155 -1.68 7.74 -9.28
N LYS A 156 -2.11 7.57 -10.52
CA LYS A 156 -2.66 8.65 -11.35
C LYS A 156 -3.87 9.33 -10.69
N HIS A 157 -4.77 8.54 -10.13
CA HIS A 157 -5.93 9.09 -9.42
C HIS A 157 -5.57 9.72 -8.08
N LEU A 158 -4.57 9.17 -7.36
CA LEU A 158 -4.02 9.76 -6.13
C LEU A 158 -3.40 11.15 -6.40
N GLU A 159 -2.57 11.27 -7.42
CA GLU A 159 -1.97 12.55 -7.81
C GLU A 159 -3.05 13.62 -8.02
N LYS A 160 -4.10 13.26 -8.75
CA LYS A 160 -5.25 14.16 -8.98
C LYS A 160 -5.98 14.52 -7.67
N PHE A 161 -6.23 13.54 -6.80
CA PHE A 161 -6.95 13.74 -5.55
C PHE A 161 -6.18 14.59 -4.55
N LEU A 162 -4.87 14.34 -4.44
CA LEU A 162 -3.97 15.02 -3.51
C LEU A 162 -3.42 16.36 -4.04
N GLY A 163 -3.80 16.76 -5.26
CA GLY A 163 -3.30 18.00 -5.88
C GLY A 163 -1.82 17.97 -6.23
N LEU A 164 -1.24 16.79 -6.43
CA LEU A 164 0.15 16.63 -6.81
C LEU A 164 0.35 16.82 -8.33
N ARG A 165 1.57 17.20 -8.73
CA ARG A 165 1.94 17.23 -10.15
C ARG A 165 1.80 15.82 -10.75
N SER A 166 1.23 15.72 -11.95
CA SER A 166 1.11 14.44 -12.65
C SER A 166 2.47 13.80 -12.89
N GLY A 167 2.60 12.54 -12.51
CA GLY A 167 3.82 11.75 -12.61
C GLY A 167 4.69 11.73 -11.35
N THR A 168 4.43 12.59 -10.36
CA THR A 168 5.23 12.66 -9.12
C THR A 168 5.34 11.30 -8.42
N LEU A 169 4.22 10.63 -8.16
CA LEU A 169 4.25 9.35 -7.44
C LEU A 169 4.88 8.24 -8.29
N ARG A 170 4.67 8.26 -9.60
CA ARG A 170 5.29 7.29 -10.52
C ARG A 170 6.80 7.48 -10.61
N GLU A 171 7.29 8.72 -10.62
CA GLU A 171 8.72 9.03 -10.60
C GLU A 171 9.37 8.53 -9.30
N ILE A 172 8.74 8.74 -8.14
CA ILE A 172 9.20 8.23 -6.85
C ILE A 172 9.25 6.69 -6.86
N ALA A 173 8.17 6.04 -7.31
CA ALA A 173 8.10 4.58 -7.37
C ALA A 173 9.18 3.99 -8.29
N ALA A 174 9.43 4.59 -9.45
CA ALA A 174 10.44 4.16 -10.40
C ALA A 174 11.86 4.27 -9.84
N ASN A 175 12.17 5.40 -9.19
CA ASN A 175 13.47 5.65 -8.59
C ASN A 175 13.71 4.78 -7.35
N GLY A 176 12.69 4.56 -6.53
CA GLY A 176 12.75 3.70 -5.35
C GLY A 176 12.85 2.20 -5.68
N SER A 177 12.42 1.79 -6.88
CA SER A 177 12.52 0.40 -7.36
C SER A 177 13.95 0.02 -7.80
N ALA A 178 14.84 0.98 -7.98
CA ALA A 178 16.27 0.72 -8.15
C ALA A 178 16.82 0.13 -6.84
N ILE A 179 16.78 -1.20 -6.73
CA ILE A 179 17.29 -1.98 -5.60
C ILE A 179 18.78 -1.68 -5.46
N ALA A 180 19.18 -0.97 -4.41
CA ALA A 180 20.56 -1.05 -3.97
C ALA A 180 20.87 -2.53 -3.67
N PRO A 181 21.95 -3.11 -4.22
CA PRO A 181 22.36 -4.47 -3.86
C PRO A 181 22.54 -4.48 -2.34
N LEU A 182 21.92 -5.45 -1.67
CA LEU A 182 22.23 -5.75 -0.28
C LEU A 182 23.72 -6.11 -0.27
N ASP A 183 24.56 -5.23 0.27
CA ASP A 183 25.96 -5.53 0.55
C ASP A 183 25.99 -6.77 1.44
N ARG A 184 26.79 -7.74 1.00
CA ARG A 184 26.95 -9.06 1.61
C ARG A 184 27.72 -8.98 2.93
#